data_d6a16397005700cfa692a7e82e8d22d6
#
_entry.id   d6a16397005700cfa692a7e82e8d22d6
#
_cell.length_a   1.000
_cell.length_b   1.000
_cell.length_c   1.000
_cell.angle_alpha   90.00
_cell.angle_beta   90.00
_cell.angle_gamma   90.00
#
_symmetry.space_group_name_H-M   'P 1'
#
loop_
_entity.id
_entity.type
_entity.pdbx_description
1 polymer ?
#
loop_
_entity_poly.entity_id
_entity_poly.type
_entity_poly.pdbx_seq_one_letter_code
_entity_poly.pdbx_strand_id
1 'polypeptide(L)'
;PISIKNGTFEMWLPAASSLNDATRFLSPDPYNTLTVPSSANSVITVGAYDAKTNTPADFSGRGAASMPNLLTKPDLVAPGVSVIVPSFPGGYQTVSGTSFAAPFVTGSAALLMEWGIVKRNNLFLYGEQLKAWLIAGAKELPGYPVPNPRTGWGSLCLEAAFR
;
A
#
# COMPACT_ATOMS: atom_id res chain seq x y z
N PRO A 1 -32.01 9.33 -20.24
CA PRO A 1 -31.39 9.08 -18.95
C PRO A 1 -32.45 8.75 -17.93
N ILE A 2 -32.26 7.64 -17.27
CA ILE A 2 -33.10 7.23 -16.15
C ILE A 2 -32.70 8.11 -14.98
N SER A 3 -33.65 8.77 -14.32
CA SER A 3 -33.32 9.59 -13.16
C SER A 3 -32.84 8.68 -12.01
N ILE A 4 -31.63 8.93 -11.51
CA ILE A 4 -31.13 8.28 -10.31
C ILE A 4 -31.66 9.06 -9.10
N LYS A 5 -32.48 8.42 -8.29
CA LYS A 5 -32.92 8.97 -7.00
C LYS A 5 -32.03 8.34 -5.93
N ASN A 6 -31.22 9.14 -5.24
CA ASN A 6 -30.36 8.72 -4.11
C ASN A 6 -29.32 7.65 -4.49
N GLY A 7 -28.41 7.94 -5.41
CA GLY A 7 -27.28 7.09 -5.75
C GLY A 7 -25.96 7.80 -5.53
N THR A 8 -24.95 7.08 -5.03
CA THR A 8 -23.56 7.48 -5.09
C THR A 8 -22.93 6.86 -6.36
N PHE A 9 -22.04 7.60 -7.00
CA PHE A 9 -21.25 7.10 -8.13
C PHE A 9 -19.79 7.47 -7.92
N GLU A 10 -18.92 6.69 -8.50
CA GLU A 10 -17.49 6.94 -8.49
C GLU A 10 -17.01 7.05 -9.93
N MET A 11 -16.07 7.95 -10.17
CA MET A 11 -15.46 8.17 -11.47
C MET A 11 -13.95 8.25 -11.34
N TRP A 12 -13.25 7.57 -12.23
CA TRP A 12 -11.79 7.62 -12.30
C TRP A 12 -11.38 8.13 -13.69
N LEU A 13 -10.33 8.93 -13.71
CA LEU A 13 -9.66 9.32 -14.96
C LEU A 13 -8.55 8.29 -15.28
N PRO A 14 -8.22 8.10 -16.56
CA PRO A 14 -7.02 7.40 -16.97
C PRO A 14 -5.76 8.00 -16.36
N ALA A 15 -4.62 7.31 -16.48
CA ALA A 15 -3.33 7.82 -16.05
C ALA A 15 -3.02 9.18 -16.72
N ALA A 16 -2.39 10.09 -15.99
CA ALA A 16 -2.09 11.44 -16.48
C ALA A 16 -1.35 11.47 -17.83
N SER A 17 -0.50 10.46 -18.08
CA SER A 17 0.19 10.28 -19.36
C SER A 17 -0.73 10.04 -20.57
N SER A 18 -1.99 9.66 -20.32
CA SER A 18 -3.02 9.41 -21.36
C SER A 18 -4.00 10.56 -21.49
N LEU A 19 -3.81 11.63 -20.74
CA LEU A 19 -4.69 12.80 -20.71
C LEU A 19 -3.95 14.04 -21.21
N ASN A 20 -4.70 15.04 -21.66
CA ASN A 20 -4.14 16.39 -21.83
C ASN A 20 -4.10 17.13 -20.48
N ASP A 21 -3.25 18.12 -20.35
CA ASP A 21 -3.00 18.86 -19.10
C ASP A 21 -4.24 19.56 -18.53
N ALA A 22 -5.26 19.79 -19.35
CA ALA A 22 -6.52 20.44 -18.97
C ALA A 22 -7.56 19.44 -18.41
N THR A 23 -7.38 18.13 -18.62
CA THR A 23 -8.34 17.11 -18.20
C THR A 23 -8.14 16.75 -16.73
N ARG A 24 -9.06 17.20 -15.89
CA ARG A 24 -9.04 16.95 -14.45
C ARG A 24 -10.43 17.07 -13.85
N PHE A 25 -10.62 16.46 -12.68
CA PHE A 25 -11.80 16.77 -11.87
C PHE A 25 -11.67 18.17 -11.24
N LEU A 26 -12.77 18.91 -11.18
CA LEU A 26 -12.82 20.21 -10.51
C LEU A 26 -12.77 20.07 -8.98
N SER A 27 -13.34 19.00 -8.46
CA SER A 27 -13.34 18.66 -7.02
C SER A 27 -12.96 17.18 -6.87
N PRO A 28 -11.66 16.84 -6.92
CA PRO A 28 -11.21 15.46 -6.76
C PRO A 28 -11.34 15.00 -5.30
N ASP A 29 -11.77 13.76 -5.11
CA ASP A 29 -11.70 13.08 -3.82
C ASP A 29 -10.41 12.23 -3.78
N PRO A 30 -9.57 12.34 -2.74
CA PRO A 30 -8.35 11.56 -2.61
C PRO A 30 -8.58 10.11 -2.17
N TYR A 31 -9.79 9.75 -1.73
CA TYR A 31 -10.13 8.40 -1.31
C TYR A 31 -10.56 7.52 -2.48
N ASN A 32 -10.58 6.22 -2.25
CA ASN A 32 -10.94 5.20 -3.23
C ASN A 32 -10.12 5.30 -4.53
N THR A 33 -8.81 5.56 -4.39
CA THR A 33 -7.87 5.77 -5.51
C THR A 33 -6.94 4.57 -5.73
N LEU A 34 -7.25 3.43 -5.13
CA LEU A 34 -6.52 2.18 -5.39
C LEU A 34 -6.89 1.61 -6.76
N THR A 35 -5.87 1.19 -7.50
CA THR A 35 -6.05 0.59 -8.82
C THR A 35 -6.19 -0.93 -8.74
N VAL A 36 -6.77 -1.54 -9.78
CA VAL A 36 -6.79 -3.01 -9.92
C VAL A 36 -5.36 -3.49 -10.21
N PRO A 37 -4.87 -4.57 -9.55
CA PRO A 37 -5.58 -5.51 -8.67
C PRO A 37 -5.54 -5.17 -7.18
N SER A 38 -5.00 -4.02 -6.77
CA SER A 38 -4.76 -3.71 -5.35
C SER A 38 -6.04 -3.59 -4.50
N SER A 39 -7.20 -3.44 -5.13
CA SER A 39 -8.50 -3.47 -4.46
C SER A 39 -8.97 -4.88 -4.07
N ALA A 40 -8.32 -5.94 -4.57
CA ALA A 40 -8.70 -7.32 -4.24
C ALA A 40 -8.32 -7.69 -2.80
N ASN A 41 -9.16 -8.49 -2.13
CA ASN A 41 -8.98 -8.84 -0.71
C ASN A 41 -7.77 -9.75 -0.47
N SER A 42 -7.52 -10.69 -1.37
CA SER A 42 -6.46 -11.72 -1.21
C SER A 42 -5.05 -11.22 -1.56
N VAL A 43 -4.89 -10.02 -2.10
CA VAL A 43 -3.57 -9.44 -2.37
C VAL A 43 -3.07 -8.62 -1.17
N ILE A 44 -1.76 -8.48 -1.04
CA ILE A 44 -1.14 -7.55 -0.11
C ILE A 44 -0.98 -6.22 -0.84
N THR A 45 -1.78 -5.23 -0.45
CA THR A 45 -1.75 -3.89 -1.03
C THR A 45 -0.83 -2.99 -0.21
N VAL A 46 0.16 -2.42 -0.88
CA VAL A 46 1.21 -1.63 -0.24
C VAL A 46 1.09 -0.17 -0.65
N GLY A 47 0.90 0.71 0.32
CA GLY A 47 1.04 2.15 0.15
C GLY A 47 2.48 2.62 0.40
N ALA A 48 2.75 3.88 0.13
CA ALA A 48 4.06 4.50 0.33
C ALA A 48 4.03 5.50 1.48
N TYR A 49 5.13 5.56 2.25
CA TYR A 49 5.37 6.63 3.21
C TYR A 49 6.80 7.15 3.10
N ASP A 50 7.03 8.36 3.61
CA ASP A 50 8.36 8.93 3.76
C ASP A 50 8.96 8.49 5.10
N ALA A 51 10.02 7.68 5.04
CA ALA A 51 10.69 7.16 6.23
C ALA A 51 11.48 8.23 7.03
N LYS A 52 11.73 9.41 6.44
CA LYS A 52 12.41 10.51 7.15
C LYS A 52 11.45 11.30 8.02
N THR A 53 10.24 11.52 7.52
CA THR A 53 9.21 12.33 8.20
C THR A 53 8.15 11.48 8.91
N ASN A 54 8.11 10.16 8.64
CA ASN A 54 7.06 9.24 9.09
C ASN A 54 5.65 9.67 8.65
N THR A 55 5.53 10.21 7.44
CA THR A 55 4.24 10.66 6.88
C THR A 55 3.88 9.87 5.63
N PRO A 56 2.58 9.53 5.42
CA PRO A 56 2.13 8.90 4.19
C PRO A 56 2.44 9.79 2.98
N ALA A 57 2.95 9.20 1.91
CA ALA A 57 3.22 9.94 0.68
C ALA A 57 1.91 10.41 0.01
N ASP A 58 1.90 11.65 -0.49
CA ASP A 58 0.68 12.23 -1.07
C ASP A 58 0.25 11.54 -2.37
N PHE A 59 1.21 10.97 -3.10
CA PHE A 59 0.93 10.19 -4.30
C PHE A 59 0.44 8.76 -4.02
N SER A 60 0.49 8.31 -2.77
CA SER A 60 0.04 6.96 -2.40
C SER A 60 -1.47 6.84 -2.54
N GLY A 61 -1.93 5.81 -3.25
CA GLY A 61 -3.35 5.51 -3.35
C GLY A 61 -3.97 5.26 -1.97
N ARG A 62 -5.21 5.70 -1.80
CA ARG A 62 -5.96 5.59 -0.56
C ARG A 62 -7.17 4.69 -0.73
N GLY A 63 -7.49 3.93 0.30
CA GLY A 63 -8.70 3.14 0.37
C GLY A 63 -9.96 4.00 0.52
N ALA A 64 -11.11 3.36 0.60
CA ALA A 64 -12.38 4.04 0.83
C ALA A 64 -12.47 4.59 2.26
N ALA A 65 -12.98 5.80 2.41
CA ALA A 65 -13.07 6.48 3.71
C ALA A 65 -14.05 5.79 4.69
N SER A 66 -15.01 5.02 4.17
CA SER A 66 -16.12 4.42 4.94
C SER A 66 -16.14 2.89 4.95
N MET A 67 -15.01 2.23 4.65
CA MET A 67 -14.96 0.76 4.67
C MET A 67 -14.93 0.19 6.10
N PRO A 68 -15.59 -0.97 6.34
CA PRO A 68 -15.42 -1.70 7.59
C PRO A 68 -13.95 -2.07 7.83
N ASN A 69 -13.49 -2.01 9.08
CA ASN A 69 -12.09 -2.21 9.48
C ASN A 69 -11.41 -3.45 8.89
N LEU A 70 -12.14 -4.55 8.70
CA LEU A 70 -11.60 -5.81 8.14
C LEU A 70 -11.23 -5.74 6.66
N LEU A 71 -11.72 -4.73 5.94
CA LEU A 71 -11.46 -4.53 4.50
C LEU A 71 -10.63 -3.28 4.23
N THR A 72 -10.00 -2.72 5.27
CA THR A 72 -9.17 -1.51 5.11
C THR A 72 -8.03 -1.77 4.13
N LYS A 73 -7.91 -0.90 3.15
CA LYS A 73 -6.82 -0.85 2.19
C LYS A 73 -6.19 0.56 2.17
N PRO A 74 -4.88 0.70 1.88
CA PRO A 74 -3.92 -0.41 1.68
C PRO A 74 -3.82 -1.30 2.91
N ASP A 75 -3.21 -2.49 2.81
CA ASP A 75 -3.01 -3.36 3.98
C ASP A 75 -1.96 -2.78 4.93
N LEU A 76 -0.89 -2.25 4.36
CA LEU A 76 0.19 -1.57 5.09
C LEU A 76 0.95 -0.60 4.18
N VAL A 77 1.86 0.18 4.74
CA VAL A 77 2.75 1.05 3.98
C VAL A 77 4.22 0.65 4.18
N ALA A 78 5.04 0.95 3.17
CA ALA A 78 6.49 0.78 3.23
C ALA A 78 7.21 2.04 2.71
N PRO A 79 8.52 2.21 2.95
CA PRO A 79 9.27 3.34 2.42
C PRO A 79 9.13 3.46 0.90
N GLY A 80 8.68 4.62 0.41
CA GLY A 80 8.47 4.85 -1.02
C GLY A 80 8.82 6.26 -1.47
N VAL A 81 9.41 7.08 -0.59
CA VAL A 81 9.85 8.44 -0.90
C VAL A 81 11.35 8.52 -0.79
N SER A 82 12.01 9.04 -1.82
CA SER A 82 13.46 9.21 -1.89
C SER A 82 14.25 7.93 -1.59
N VAL A 83 13.80 6.81 -2.12
CA VAL A 83 14.45 5.51 -1.98
C VAL A 83 15.67 5.45 -2.89
N ILE A 84 16.81 5.02 -2.35
CA ILE A 84 18.04 4.81 -3.12
C ILE A 84 17.98 3.43 -3.75
N VAL A 85 18.07 3.38 -5.06
CA VAL A 85 18.03 2.14 -5.84
C VAL A 85 19.19 2.06 -6.82
N PRO A 86 19.63 0.85 -7.24
CA PRO A 86 20.60 0.69 -8.31
C PRO A 86 20.11 1.35 -9.60
N SER A 87 21.04 1.91 -10.38
CA SER A 87 20.75 2.54 -11.68
C SER A 87 21.55 1.87 -12.80
N PHE A 88 20.94 1.83 -13.99
CA PHE A 88 21.63 1.42 -15.20
C PHE A 88 22.32 2.64 -15.86
N PRO A 89 23.55 2.49 -16.37
CA PRO A 89 24.40 1.28 -16.51
C PRO A 89 25.21 0.96 -15.25
N GLY A 90 25.02 1.64 -14.14
CA GLY A 90 25.69 1.42 -12.86
C GLY A 90 25.51 2.62 -11.91
N GLY A 91 25.90 2.45 -10.64
CA GLY A 91 25.70 3.44 -9.58
C GLY A 91 24.32 3.35 -8.94
N TYR A 92 23.88 4.47 -8.35
CA TYR A 92 22.63 4.58 -7.62
C TYR A 92 21.86 5.82 -8.03
N GLN A 93 20.55 5.74 -7.91
CA GLN A 93 19.66 6.90 -8.10
C GLN A 93 18.61 6.95 -6.99
N THR A 94 18.04 8.14 -6.77
CA THR A 94 16.97 8.36 -5.82
C THR A 94 15.64 8.39 -6.56
N VAL A 95 14.69 7.59 -6.10
CA VAL A 95 13.37 7.42 -6.74
C VAL A 95 12.25 7.51 -5.70
N SER A 96 11.03 7.83 -6.16
CA SER A 96 9.83 7.81 -5.32
C SER A 96 8.68 7.14 -6.05
N GLY A 97 7.86 6.40 -5.31
CA GLY A 97 6.69 5.70 -5.86
C GLY A 97 6.30 4.49 -5.01
N THR A 98 5.04 4.09 -5.08
CA THR A 98 4.55 2.84 -4.47
C THR A 98 5.21 1.60 -5.09
N SER A 99 5.67 1.70 -6.35
CA SER A 99 6.47 0.67 -7.02
C SER A 99 7.81 0.38 -6.32
N PHE A 100 8.31 1.31 -5.51
CA PHE A 100 9.52 1.14 -4.70
C PHE A 100 9.21 0.76 -3.25
N ALA A 101 7.98 0.97 -2.79
CA ALA A 101 7.49 0.49 -1.50
C ALA A 101 7.16 -1.01 -1.54
N ALA A 102 6.54 -1.49 -2.60
CA ALA A 102 6.15 -2.89 -2.75
C ALA A 102 7.31 -3.90 -2.61
N PRO A 103 8.51 -3.68 -3.18
CA PRO A 103 9.66 -4.57 -3.02
C PRO A 103 10.11 -4.79 -1.56
N PHE A 104 9.97 -3.81 -0.68
CA PHE A 104 10.28 -3.98 0.74
C PHE A 104 9.36 -5.03 1.38
N VAL A 105 8.08 -5.00 1.04
CA VAL A 105 7.11 -6.00 1.52
C VAL A 105 7.37 -7.36 0.88
N THR A 106 7.69 -7.41 -0.41
CA THR A 106 8.03 -8.65 -1.11
C THR A 106 9.27 -9.32 -0.50
N GLY A 107 10.33 -8.55 -0.25
CA GLY A 107 11.54 -9.04 0.40
C GLY A 107 11.28 -9.54 1.84
N SER A 108 10.47 -8.79 2.59
CA SER A 108 10.07 -9.20 3.94
C SER A 108 9.24 -10.48 3.93
N ALA A 109 8.33 -10.63 2.96
CA ALA A 109 7.55 -11.84 2.75
C ALA A 109 8.48 -13.05 2.45
N ALA A 110 9.47 -12.87 1.59
CA ALA A 110 10.44 -13.93 1.26
C ALA A 110 11.23 -14.38 2.50
N LEU A 111 11.68 -13.44 3.34
CA LEU A 111 12.40 -13.75 4.58
C LEU A 111 11.50 -14.47 5.61
N LEU A 112 10.23 -14.06 5.74
CA LEU A 112 9.26 -14.76 6.59
C LEU A 112 8.99 -16.18 6.08
N MET A 113 8.84 -16.36 4.78
CA MET A 113 8.65 -17.69 4.17
C MET A 113 9.90 -18.57 4.30
N GLU A 114 11.10 -18.01 4.17
CA GLU A 114 12.34 -18.74 4.46
C GLU A 114 12.36 -19.24 5.91
N TRP A 115 12.11 -18.35 6.86
CA TRP A 115 12.07 -18.69 8.27
C TRP A 115 10.97 -19.72 8.57
N GLY A 116 9.77 -19.52 8.06
CA GLY A 116 8.62 -20.39 8.32
C GLY A 116 8.75 -21.72 7.60
N ILE A 117 8.77 -21.69 6.28
CA ILE A 117 8.64 -22.89 5.44
C ILE A 117 9.98 -23.61 5.32
N VAL A 118 11.06 -22.93 4.91
CA VAL A 118 12.34 -23.56 4.63
C VAL A 118 13.00 -24.03 5.92
N LYS A 119 12.99 -23.20 6.98
CA LYS A 119 13.53 -23.55 8.30
C LYS A 119 12.55 -24.32 9.19
N ARG A 120 11.34 -24.64 8.66
CA ARG A 120 10.31 -25.48 9.30
C ARG A 120 9.75 -24.94 10.61
N ASN A 121 9.79 -23.63 10.85
CA ASN A 121 9.16 -23.03 12.03
C ASN A 121 7.63 -22.91 11.88
N ASN A 122 7.15 -22.68 10.66
CA ASN A 122 5.74 -22.65 10.31
C ASN A 122 5.56 -23.01 8.82
N LEU A 123 5.22 -24.26 8.54
CA LEU A 123 5.13 -24.79 7.18
C LEU A 123 4.02 -24.18 6.33
N PHE A 124 3.05 -23.52 6.97
CA PHE A 124 1.88 -22.92 6.31
C PHE A 124 1.97 -21.39 6.22
N LEU A 125 3.15 -20.80 6.46
CA LEU A 125 3.35 -19.35 6.42
C LEU A 125 3.41 -18.83 4.97
N TYR A 126 2.26 -18.84 4.30
CA TYR A 126 2.05 -18.31 2.95
C TYR A 126 0.63 -17.74 2.81
N GLY A 127 0.34 -17.07 1.69
CA GLY A 127 -0.97 -16.51 1.38
C GLY A 127 -1.51 -15.59 2.46
N GLU A 128 -2.72 -15.85 2.92
CA GLU A 128 -3.41 -15.01 3.89
C GLU A 128 -2.75 -15.03 5.28
N GLN A 129 -2.14 -16.15 5.67
CA GLN A 129 -1.41 -16.22 6.94
C GLN A 129 -0.18 -15.30 6.92
N LEU A 130 0.58 -15.31 5.82
CA LEU A 130 1.71 -14.39 5.61
C LEU A 130 1.24 -12.92 5.67
N LYS A 131 0.15 -12.60 4.99
CA LYS A 131 -0.48 -11.28 5.04
C LYS A 131 -0.84 -10.89 6.48
N ALA A 132 -1.50 -11.78 7.21
CA ALA A 132 -1.89 -11.54 8.61
C ALA A 132 -0.67 -11.28 9.52
N TRP A 133 0.44 -11.98 9.31
CA TRP A 133 1.66 -11.77 10.08
C TRP A 133 2.31 -10.42 9.78
N LEU A 134 2.37 -10.04 8.50
CA LEU A 134 2.88 -8.72 8.11
C LEU A 134 2.04 -7.58 8.69
N ILE A 135 0.72 -7.71 8.65
CA ILE A 135 -0.22 -6.74 9.24
C ILE A 135 -0.04 -6.69 10.77
N ALA A 136 0.03 -7.84 11.42
CA ALA A 136 0.15 -7.89 12.88
C ALA A 136 1.50 -7.38 13.41
N GLY A 137 2.55 -7.40 12.58
CA GLY A 137 3.85 -6.80 12.86
C GLY A 137 3.93 -5.32 12.49
N ALA A 138 2.96 -4.77 11.75
CA ALA A 138 3.01 -3.38 11.32
C ALA A 138 2.97 -2.40 12.49
N LYS A 139 3.66 -1.27 12.36
CA LYS A 139 3.74 -0.22 13.38
C LYS A 139 2.98 1.02 12.94
N GLU A 140 2.19 1.57 13.85
CA GLU A 140 1.49 2.82 13.64
C GLU A 140 2.47 3.97 13.34
N LEU A 141 2.14 4.78 12.35
CA LEU A 141 2.86 6.03 12.09
C LEU A 141 2.35 7.14 13.01
N PRO A 142 3.21 8.01 13.53
CA PRO A 142 2.81 9.10 14.40
C PRO A 142 1.71 9.98 13.79
N GLY A 143 0.58 10.14 14.49
CA GLY A 143 -0.55 10.92 14.02
C GLY A 143 -1.49 10.22 13.03
N TYR A 144 -1.26 8.93 12.75
CA TYR A 144 -2.10 8.13 11.83
C TYR A 144 -2.60 6.86 12.53
N PRO A 145 -3.63 6.97 13.41
CA PRO A 145 -4.17 5.82 14.12
C PRO A 145 -4.65 4.75 13.15
N VAL A 146 -4.40 3.49 13.48
CA VAL A 146 -4.70 2.35 12.63
C VAL A 146 -5.95 1.58 13.09
N PRO A 147 -6.73 0.96 12.18
CA PRO A 147 -6.56 1.01 10.73
C PRO A 147 -7.11 2.30 10.11
N ASN A 148 -6.50 2.77 9.02
CA ASN A 148 -7.02 3.94 8.28
C ASN A 148 -6.77 3.81 6.77
N PRO A 149 -7.50 4.56 5.91
CA PRO A 149 -7.39 4.41 4.46
C PRO A 149 -6.10 4.97 3.83
N ARG A 150 -5.21 5.62 4.60
CA ARG A 150 -3.92 6.14 4.11
C ARG A 150 -2.78 5.19 4.38
N THR A 151 -2.75 4.56 5.55
CA THR A 151 -1.63 3.73 6.03
C THR A 151 -2.02 2.28 6.27
N GLY A 152 -3.30 1.94 6.09
CA GLY A 152 -3.80 0.62 6.44
C GLY A 152 -3.59 0.32 7.90
N TRP A 153 -2.91 -0.78 8.18
CA TRP A 153 -2.56 -1.24 9.53
C TRP A 153 -1.20 -0.69 10.03
N GLY A 154 -0.57 0.21 9.26
CA GLY A 154 0.67 0.86 9.67
C GLY A 154 1.84 0.58 8.74
N SER A 155 3.04 0.95 9.18
CA SER A 155 4.29 0.77 8.45
C SER A 155 4.84 -0.63 8.63
N LEU A 156 5.41 -1.19 7.57
CA LEU A 156 6.11 -2.47 7.58
C LEU A 156 7.18 -2.52 8.68
N CYS A 157 7.11 -3.53 9.55
CA CYS A 157 8.15 -3.85 10.51
C CYS A 157 8.38 -5.37 10.52
N LEU A 158 9.40 -5.81 9.80
CA LEU A 158 9.71 -7.24 9.66
C LEU A 158 10.07 -7.87 11.00
N GLU A 159 10.86 -7.18 11.83
CA GLU A 159 11.24 -7.67 13.18
C GLU A 159 10.01 -8.04 14.02
N ALA A 160 9.00 -7.18 14.03
CA ALA A 160 7.77 -7.41 14.78
C ALA A 160 6.84 -8.46 14.14
N ALA A 161 7.06 -8.81 12.87
CA ALA A 161 6.32 -9.87 12.20
C ALA A 161 6.84 -11.28 12.53
N PHE A 162 8.07 -11.44 12.98
CA PHE A 162 8.57 -12.71 13.53
C PHE A 162 7.99 -12.95 14.92
N ARG A 163 7.25 -14.04 15.07
CA ARG A 163 6.56 -14.44 16.33
C ARG A 163 6.95 -15.84 16.77
#